data_c43ed7032fe55e90873e7d54ee32cb82
#
_entry.id   c43ed7032fe55e90873e7d54ee32cb82
#
_cell.length_a   1.000
_cell.length_b   1.000
_cell.length_c   1.000
_cell.angle_alpha   90.00
_cell.angle_beta   90.00
_cell.angle_gamma   90.00
#
_symmetry.space_group_name_H-M   'P 1'
#
loop_
_entity.id
_entity.type
_entity.pdbx_description
1 polymer ?
#
loop_
_entity_poly.entity_id
_entity_poly.type
_entity_poly.pdbx_seq_one_letter_code
_entity_poly.pdbx_strand_id
1 'polypeptide(L)'
;EGSYRFLNRVWRIVHQFADIAKKAEVSKGIYSEADKALRLVEYTSVAKVTDDIQGDDGNYALNTAVSAVMEFVNAMHAYVGEDKGQLHADVADEANENLLRLLAPFTPHIAEELWSIIGKNGSVHTQEWPQTDAQALVVSTIELPVQINGKVRERIVVSADASVEAIKEQTLASDRIQTCLLYTSD
;
A
#
# COMPACT_ATOMS: atom_id res chain seq x y z
N GLU A 1 15.79 6.91 -18.31
CA GLU A 1 14.88 5.85 -18.81
C GLU A 1 13.98 5.32 -17.70
N GLY A 2 14.51 5.05 -16.49
CA GLY A 2 13.75 4.57 -15.34
C GLY A 2 12.64 5.51 -14.88
N SER A 3 12.96 6.79 -14.70
CA SER A 3 11.99 7.82 -14.28
C SER A 3 10.86 8.00 -15.29
N TYR A 4 11.16 7.96 -16.58
CA TYR A 4 10.15 8.05 -17.63
C TYR A 4 9.17 6.86 -17.58
N ARG A 5 9.70 5.64 -17.39
CA ARG A 5 8.86 4.43 -17.23
C ARG A 5 7.99 4.52 -15.97
N PHE A 6 8.53 5.03 -14.88
CA PHE A 6 7.77 5.25 -13.65
C PHE A 6 6.63 6.25 -13.85
N LEU A 7 6.89 7.41 -14.43
CA LEU A 7 5.86 8.43 -14.68
C LEU A 7 4.74 7.93 -15.61
N ASN A 8 5.08 7.11 -16.62
CA ASN A 8 4.06 6.46 -17.46
C ASN A 8 3.20 5.44 -16.67
N ARG A 9 3.77 4.78 -15.66
CA ARG A 9 2.99 3.90 -14.77
C ARG A 9 2.06 4.72 -13.88
N VAL A 10 2.56 5.82 -13.31
CA VAL A 10 1.73 6.77 -12.53
C VAL A 10 0.57 7.27 -13.39
N TRP A 11 0.85 7.74 -14.60
CA TRP A 11 -0.19 8.23 -15.51
C TRP A 11 -1.31 7.21 -15.71
N ARG A 12 -0.94 5.96 -16.03
CA ARG A 12 -1.91 4.89 -16.28
C ARG A 12 -2.71 4.51 -15.04
N ILE A 13 -2.07 4.38 -13.89
CA ILE A 13 -2.77 3.95 -12.68
C ILE A 13 -3.74 5.01 -12.17
N VAL A 14 -3.38 6.29 -12.24
CA VAL A 14 -4.26 7.39 -11.85
C VAL A 14 -5.53 7.41 -12.72
N HIS A 15 -5.41 7.21 -14.03
CA HIS A 15 -6.58 7.09 -14.91
C HIS A 15 -7.48 5.89 -14.55
N GLN A 16 -6.88 4.73 -14.27
CA GLN A 16 -7.63 3.54 -13.87
C GLN A 16 -8.39 3.77 -12.56
N PHE A 17 -7.75 4.39 -11.57
CA PHE A 17 -8.38 4.73 -10.30
C PHE A 17 -9.47 5.79 -10.44
N ALA A 18 -9.28 6.79 -11.30
CA ALA A 18 -10.32 7.76 -11.62
C ALA A 18 -11.55 7.11 -12.27
N ASP A 19 -11.35 6.09 -13.10
CA ASP A 19 -12.45 5.32 -13.69
C ASP A 19 -13.18 4.46 -12.65
N ILE A 20 -12.46 3.88 -11.70
CA ILE A 20 -13.03 3.14 -10.57
C ILE A 20 -13.87 4.07 -9.70
N ALA A 21 -13.30 5.21 -9.30
CA ALA A 21 -13.97 6.21 -8.48
C ALA A 21 -15.30 6.71 -9.11
N LYS A 22 -15.38 6.75 -10.45
CA LYS A 22 -16.59 7.16 -11.17
C LYS A 22 -17.64 6.05 -11.30
N LYS A 23 -17.23 4.77 -11.32
CA LYS A 23 -18.09 3.63 -11.68
C LYS A 23 -18.49 2.76 -10.50
N ALA A 24 -17.67 2.72 -9.46
CA ALA A 24 -17.93 1.88 -8.30
C ALA A 24 -19.02 2.48 -7.40
N GLU A 25 -19.78 1.62 -6.75
CA GLU A 25 -20.72 2.06 -5.72
C GLU A 25 -19.95 2.53 -4.48
N VAL A 26 -20.43 3.61 -3.86
CA VAL A 26 -19.85 4.12 -2.62
C VAL A 26 -20.25 3.21 -1.47
N SER A 27 -19.39 2.28 -1.11
CA SER A 27 -19.62 1.37 0.02
C SER A 27 -18.99 1.96 1.29
N LYS A 28 -19.66 2.92 1.91
CA LYS A 28 -19.16 3.54 3.14
C LYS A 28 -18.98 2.51 4.25
N GLY A 29 -17.75 2.28 4.63
CA GLY A 29 -17.38 1.69 5.94
C GLY A 29 -17.15 0.18 5.98
N ILE A 30 -17.27 -0.56 4.87
CA ILE A 30 -16.93 -2.00 4.84
C ILE A 30 -15.79 -2.20 3.84
N TYR A 31 -14.57 -2.15 4.31
CA TYR A 31 -13.37 -2.39 3.50
C TYR A 31 -13.06 -3.88 3.39
N SER A 32 -12.80 -4.35 2.17
CA SER A 32 -12.24 -5.66 1.90
C SER A 32 -10.79 -5.77 2.43
N GLU A 33 -10.23 -6.95 2.47
CA GLU A 33 -8.82 -7.11 2.82
C GLU A 33 -7.88 -6.43 1.81
N ALA A 34 -8.26 -6.39 0.53
CA ALA A 34 -7.52 -5.66 -0.50
C ALA A 34 -7.55 -4.14 -0.26
N ASP A 35 -8.71 -3.58 0.12
CA ASP A 35 -8.83 -2.16 0.50
C ASP A 35 -7.95 -1.82 1.70
N LYS A 36 -7.99 -2.64 2.73
CA LYS A 36 -7.17 -2.46 3.94
C LYS A 36 -5.68 -2.53 3.61
N ALA A 37 -5.28 -3.48 2.76
CA ALA A 37 -3.89 -3.63 2.34
C ALA A 37 -3.40 -2.41 1.54
N LEU A 38 -4.21 -1.89 0.61
CA LEU A 38 -3.87 -0.68 -0.13
C LEU A 38 -3.77 0.53 0.80
N ARG A 39 -4.76 0.75 1.66
CA ARG A 39 -4.78 1.86 2.64
C ARG A 39 -3.60 1.80 3.59
N LEU A 40 -3.20 0.61 4.04
CA LEU A 40 -2.00 0.45 4.87
C LEU A 40 -0.74 0.95 4.16
N VAL A 41 -0.54 0.55 2.89
CA VAL A 41 0.62 1.01 2.11
C VAL A 41 0.54 2.51 1.81
N GLU A 42 -0.65 3.01 1.48
CA GLU A 42 -0.91 4.43 1.25
C GLU A 42 -0.47 5.27 2.46
N TYR A 43 -1.02 5.01 3.64
CA TYR A 43 -0.73 5.82 4.82
C TYR A 43 0.66 5.58 5.41
N THR A 44 1.24 4.40 5.22
CA THR A 44 2.65 4.16 5.50
C THR A 44 3.53 5.03 4.59
N SER A 45 3.16 5.16 3.31
CA SER A 45 3.87 6.01 2.36
C SER A 45 3.70 7.50 2.71
N VAL A 46 2.50 7.93 3.12
CA VAL A 46 2.27 9.30 3.60
C VAL A 46 3.18 9.62 4.78
N ALA A 47 3.21 8.76 5.81
CA ALA A 47 4.09 8.94 6.97
C ALA A 47 5.56 9.01 6.56
N LYS A 48 6.02 8.04 5.78
CA LYS A 48 7.42 7.94 5.34
C LYS A 48 7.87 9.15 4.51
N VAL A 49 7.06 9.56 3.52
CA VAL A 49 7.40 10.73 2.69
C VAL A 49 7.38 12.01 3.52
N THR A 50 6.46 12.13 4.47
CA THR A 50 6.41 13.28 5.38
C THR A 50 7.69 13.39 6.21
N ASP A 51 8.10 12.30 6.85
CA ASP A 51 9.33 12.26 7.65
C ASP A 51 10.56 12.55 6.81
N ASP A 52 10.66 11.95 5.62
CA ASP A 52 11.81 12.11 4.71
C ASP A 52 11.93 13.53 4.12
N ILE A 53 10.78 14.24 3.94
CA ILE A 53 10.77 15.63 3.45
C ILE A 53 10.94 16.63 4.59
N GLN A 54 10.39 16.39 5.75
CA GLN A 54 10.54 17.30 6.89
C GLN A 54 11.97 17.32 7.41
N GLY A 55 12.65 16.20 7.38
CA GLY A 55 14.05 16.01 7.73
C GLY A 55 14.39 16.51 9.13
N ASP A 56 14.73 15.63 10.04
CA ASP A 56 15.33 16.03 11.29
C ASP A 56 16.70 16.68 11.02
N ASP A 57 16.94 17.84 11.59
CA ASP A 57 18.19 18.62 11.48
C ASP A 57 18.62 18.99 10.04
N GLY A 58 17.67 19.09 9.09
CA GLY A 58 17.94 19.47 7.69
C GLY A 58 18.47 18.33 6.83
N ASN A 59 18.34 17.11 7.29
CA ASN A 59 18.80 15.91 6.57
C ASN A 59 17.62 15.32 5.77
N TYR A 60 17.40 15.84 4.57
CA TYR A 60 16.30 15.38 3.68
C TYR A 60 16.67 14.04 3.02
N ALA A 61 15.77 13.05 3.14
CA ALA A 61 15.96 11.72 2.56
C ALA A 61 15.13 11.51 1.27
N LEU A 62 15.31 12.39 0.28
CA LEU A 62 14.48 12.43 -0.93
C LEU A 62 14.47 11.11 -1.72
N ASN A 63 15.56 10.33 -1.69
CA ASN A 63 15.62 9.04 -2.37
C ASN A 63 14.67 8.01 -1.75
N THR A 64 14.57 7.98 -0.43
CA THR A 64 13.66 7.08 0.30
C THR A 64 12.22 7.54 0.17
N ALA A 65 11.96 8.84 0.16
CA ALA A 65 10.65 9.40 -0.16
C ALA A 65 10.16 8.95 -1.54
N VAL A 66 11.00 9.07 -2.58
CA VAL A 66 10.66 8.59 -3.94
C VAL A 66 10.43 7.07 -3.94
N SER A 67 11.22 6.29 -3.19
CA SER A 67 11.03 4.84 -3.08
C SER A 67 9.68 4.50 -2.45
N ALA A 68 9.27 5.20 -1.40
CA ALA A 68 7.95 5.02 -0.77
C ALA A 68 6.80 5.32 -1.74
N VAL A 69 6.92 6.39 -2.54
CA VAL A 69 5.94 6.68 -3.60
C VAL A 69 5.90 5.57 -4.66
N MET A 70 7.05 4.98 -5.02
CA MET A 70 7.10 3.85 -5.95
C MET A 70 6.43 2.60 -5.38
N GLU A 71 6.59 2.33 -4.10
CA GLU A 71 5.91 1.23 -3.39
C GLU A 71 4.39 1.44 -3.38
N PHE A 72 3.94 2.65 -3.13
CA PHE A 72 2.52 2.99 -3.19
C PHE A 72 1.94 2.77 -4.59
N VAL A 73 2.61 3.24 -5.65
CA VAL A 73 2.21 2.98 -7.04
C VAL A 73 2.16 1.47 -7.35
N ASN A 74 3.10 0.67 -6.81
CA ASN A 74 3.07 -0.77 -6.96
C ASN A 74 1.84 -1.40 -6.28
N ALA A 75 1.50 -0.95 -5.07
CA ALA A 75 0.30 -1.41 -4.36
C ALA A 75 -0.99 -1.06 -5.11
N MET A 76 -1.09 0.15 -5.68
CA MET A 76 -2.22 0.53 -6.52
C MET A 76 -2.36 -0.39 -7.75
N HIS A 77 -1.25 -0.76 -8.40
CA HIS A 77 -1.28 -1.70 -9.51
C HIS A 77 -1.71 -3.11 -9.09
N ALA A 78 -1.25 -3.59 -7.92
CA ALA A 78 -1.65 -4.88 -7.37
C ALA A 78 -3.16 -4.89 -7.07
N TYR A 79 -3.67 -3.85 -6.43
CA TYR A 79 -5.08 -3.68 -6.10
C TYR A 79 -6.00 -3.84 -7.32
N VAL A 80 -5.66 -3.24 -8.46
CA VAL A 80 -6.44 -3.40 -9.71
C VAL A 80 -6.30 -4.80 -10.30
N GLY A 81 -5.17 -5.49 -10.05
CA GLY A 81 -4.90 -6.83 -10.59
C GLY A 81 -5.62 -7.96 -9.85
N GLU A 82 -5.83 -7.81 -8.55
CA GLU A 82 -6.33 -8.86 -7.68
C GLU A 82 -7.87 -8.91 -7.61
N ASP A 83 -8.54 -7.76 -7.69
CA ASP A 83 -9.99 -7.69 -7.46
C ASP A 83 -10.75 -7.18 -8.69
N LYS A 84 -11.25 -8.11 -9.48
CA LYS A 84 -12.07 -7.79 -10.66
C LYS A 84 -13.54 -7.45 -10.33
N GLY A 85 -13.93 -7.45 -9.05
CA GLY A 85 -15.34 -7.44 -8.68
C GLY A 85 -15.83 -6.37 -7.72
N GLN A 86 -15.02 -5.85 -6.85
CA GLN A 86 -15.46 -4.96 -5.76
C GLN A 86 -14.43 -3.88 -5.40
N LEU A 87 -14.05 -3.08 -6.40
CA LEU A 87 -13.19 -1.93 -6.16
C LEU A 87 -14.01 -0.79 -5.55
N HIS A 88 -13.57 -0.25 -4.42
CA HIS A 88 -14.27 0.82 -3.72
C HIS A 88 -13.94 2.20 -4.30
N ALA A 89 -14.98 2.98 -4.61
CA ALA A 89 -14.83 4.30 -5.21
C ALA A 89 -14.09 5.28 -4.30
N ASP A 90 -14.41 5.29 -3.02
CA ASP A 90 -13.80 6.15 -2.01
C ASP A 90 -12.32 5.82 -1.78
N VAL A 91 -11.96 4.53 -1.75
CA VAL A 91 -10.56 4.10 -1.65
C VAL A 91 -9.76 4.52 -2.88
N ALA A 92 -10.35 4.38 -4.08
CA ALA A 92 -9.70 4.77 -5.32
C ALA A 92 -9.52 6.30 -5.43
N ASP A 93 -10.51 7.06 -5.01
CA ASP A 93 -10.45 8.52 -5.02
C ASP A 93 -9.41 9.06 -4.04
N GLU A 94 -9.42 8.54 -2.80
CA GLU A 94 -8.47 8.89 -1.74
C GLU A 94 -7.02 8.56 -2.15
N ALA A 95 -6.79 7.35 -2.66
CA ALA A 95 -5.47 6.92 -3.11
C ALA A 95 -4.92 7.80 -4.24
N ASN A 96 -5.75 8.21 -5.22
CA ASN A 96 -5.36 9.14 -6.25
C ASN A 96 -4.99 10.51 -5.67
N GLU A 97 -5.80 11.07 -4.79
CA GLU A 97 -5.53 12.36 -4.18
C GLU A 97 -4.20 12.34 -3.40
N ASN A 98 -4.01 11.35 -2.56
CA ASN A 98 -2.81 11.26 -1.73
C ASN A 98 -1.56 11.01 -2.59
N LEU A 99 -1.65 10.14 -3.61
CA LEU A 99 -0.54 9.93 -4.54
C LEU A 99 -0.11 11.23 -5.22
N LEU A 100 -1.06 12.03 -5.72
CA LEU A 100 -0.74 13.26 -6.45
C LEU A 100 -0.19 14.34 -5.53
N ARG A 101 -0.68 14.44 -4.28
CA ARG A 101 -0.11 15.35 -3.27
C ARG A 101 1.32 14.96 -2.91
N LEU A 102 1.60 13.66 -2.74
CA LEU A 102 2.95 13.16 -2.47
C LEU A 102 3.90 13.36 -3.65
N LEU A 103 3.40 13.28 -4.89
CA LEU A 103 4.19 13.48 -6.11
C LEU A 103 4.47 14.95 -6.43
N ALA A 104 3.62 15.88 -5.99
CA ALA A 104 3.70 17.30 -6.35
C ALA A 104 5.08 17.93 -6.10
N PRO A 105 5.79 17.67 -4.98
CA PRO A 105 7.13 18.21 -4.76
C PRO A 105 8.19 17.68 -5.75
N PHE A 106 8.03 16.46 -6.26
CA PHE A 106 9.01 15.78 -7.11
C PHE A 106 8.73 15.97 -8.60
N THR A 107 7.46 15.96 -8.98
CA THR A 107 7.02 16.01 -10.38
C THR A 107 5.83 16.96 -10.56
N PRO A 108 6.04 18.28 -10.35
CA PRO A 108 4.97 19.26 -10.22
C PRO A 108 4.03 19.31 -11.44
N HIS A 109 4.57 19.25 -12.64
CA HIS A 109 3.76 19.39 -13.87
C HIS A 109 2.83 18.20 -14.11
N ILE A 110 3.32 16.97 -13.91
CA ILE A 110 2.49 15.77 -14.10
C ILE A 110 1.46 15.63 -12.98
N ALA A 111 1.81 16.01 -11.74
CA ALA A 111 0.89 15.99 -10.62
C ALA A 111 -0.27 16.98 -10.84
N GLU A 112 0.01 18.19 -11.33
CA GLU A 112 -1.00 19.21 -11.63
C GLU A 112 -1.93 18.78 -12.77
N GLU A 113 -1.38 18.23 -13.85
CA GLU A 113 -2.17 17.75 -14.97
C GLU A 113 -3.11 16.60 -14.55
N LEU A 114 -2.57 15.62 -13.82
CA LEU A 114 -3.37 14.51 -13.33
C LEU A 114 -4.42 14.95 -12.30
N TRP A 115 -4.13 15.96 -11.47
CA TRP A 115 -5.10 16.54 -10.53
C TRP A 115 -6.32 17.10 -11.25
N SER A 116 -6.08 17.81 -12.35
CA SER A 116 -7.17 18.31 -13.23
C SER A 116 -7.95 17.16 -13.87
N ILE A 117 -7.27 16.11 -14.34
CA ILE A 117 -7.87 14.95 -15.02
C ILE A 117 -8.79 14.17 -14.08
N ILE A 118 -8.42 14.01 -12.80
CA ILE A 118 -9.30 13.35 -11.83
C ILE A 118 -10.47 14.23 -11.37
N GLY A 119 -10.55 15.48 -11.88
CA GLY A 119 -11.68 16.38 -11.66
C GLY A 119 -11.66 17.13 -10.34
N LYS A 120 -10.49 17.25 -9.69
CA LYS A 120 -10.36 18.02 -8.45
C LYS A 120 -10.22 19.51 -8.73
N ASN A 121 -10.78 20.33 -7.82
CA ASN A 121 -10.77 21.79 -7.95
C ASN A 121 -9.46 22.37 -7.42
N GLY A 122 -9.06 23.50 -8.01
CA GLY A 122 -7.84 24.21 -7.63
C GLY A 122 -6.57 23.50 -8.08
N SER A 123 -5.42 23.96 -7.62
CA SER A 123 -4.12 23.37 -7.90
C SER A 123 -3.75 22.34 -6.83
N VAL A 124 -3.10 21.24 -7.22
CA VAL A 124 -2.55 20.26 -6.27
C VAL A 124 -1.54 20.91 -5.31
N HIS A 125 -0.85 21.93 -5.75
CA HIS A 125 0.17 22.66 -4.98
C HIS A 125 -0.41 23.55 -3.87
N THR A 126 -1.71 23.81 -3.90
CA THR A 126 -2.42 24.60 -2.86
C THR A 126 -3.25 23.72 -1.93
N GLN A 127 -3.21 22.41 -2.13
CA GLN A 127 -3.91 21.48 -1.26
C GLN A 127 -3.13 21.26 0.06
N GLU A 128 -3.86 20.93 1.10
CA GLU A 128 -3.26 20.51 2.36
C GLU A 128 -2.45 19.21 2.16
N TRP A 129 -1.32 19.12 2.86
CA TRP A 129 -0.53 17.89 2.87
C TRP A 129 -1.32 16.73 3.47
N PRO A 130 -1.26 15.51 2.88
CA PRO A 130 -2.04 14.38 3.36
C PRO A 130 -1.68 14.03 4.81
N GLN A 131 -2.70 13.78 5.61
CA GLN A 131 -2.56 13.36 6.99
C GLN A 131 -2.61 11.83 7.08
N THR A 132 -1.93 11.26 8.06
CA THR A 132 -1.98 9.82 8.32
C THR A 132 -3.31 9.42 8.97
N ASP A 133 -3.88 8.28 8.55
CA ASP A 133 -5.03 7.66 9.20
C ASP A 133 -4.55 6.55 10.13
N ALA A 134 -4.68 6.79 11.45
CA ALA A 134 -4.27 5.82 12.44
C ALA A 134 -5.04 4.49 12.36
N GLN A 135 -6.29 4.49 11.87
CA GLN A 135 -7.08 3.28 11.70
C GLN A 135 -6.59 2.44 10.52
N ALA A 136 -6.15 3.08 9.44
CA ALA A 136 -5.57 2.41 8.29
C ALA A 136 -4.18 1.82 8.57
N LEU A 137 -3.45 2.37 9.56
CA LEU A 137 -2.13 1.88 9.98
C LEU A 137 -2.22 0.67 10.93
N VAL A 138 -3.41 0.28 11.38
CA VAL A 138 -3.58 -0.93 12.19
C VAL A 138 -3.40 -2.16 11.32
N VAL A 139 -2.28 -2.84 11.48
CA VAL A 139 -2.02 -4.13 10.82
C VAL A 139 -2.89 -5.19 11.50
N SER A 140 -3.92 -5.67 10.82
CA SER A 140 -4.79 -6.72 11.34
C SER A 140 -4.17 -8.10 11.26
N THR A 141 -3.27 -8.33 10.30
CA THR A 141 -2.58 -9.61 10.09
C THR A 141 -1.10 -9.39 9.76
N ILE A 142 -0.26 -10.32 10.22
CA ILE A 142 1.17 -10.36 9.92
C ILE A 142 1.55 -11.67 9.25
N GLU A 143 2.45 -11.63 8.28
CA GLU A 143 3.02 -12.81 7.65
C GLU A 143 4.29 -13.23 8.40
N LEU A 144 4.29 -14.43 8.98
CA LEU A 144 5.43 -14.98 9.71
C LEU A 144 6.11 -16.09 8.91
N PRO A 145 7.41 -15.97 8.62
CA PRO A 145 8.16 -17.06 8.00
C PRO A 145 8.44 -18.17 9.03
N VAL A 146 7.98 -19.39 8.73
CA VAL A 146 8.26 -20.58 9.53
C VAL A 146 9.54 -21.24 9.04
N GLN A 147 10.51 -21.39 9.95
CA GLN A 147 11.79 -22.00 9.64
C GLN A 147 11.96 -23.36 10.35
N ILE A 148 12.48 -24.34 9.60
CA ILE A 148 12.93 -25.63 10.14
C ILE A 148 14.37 -25.83 9.72
N ASN A 149 15.27 -26.07 10.70
CA ASN A 149 16.70 -26.23 10.49
C ASN A 149 17.33 -25.06 9.69
N GLY A 150 16.94 -23.81 10.02
CA GLY A 150 17.46 -22.58 9.40
C GLY A 150 16.97 -22.29 7.98
N LYS A 151 16.06 -23.11 7.43
CA LYS A 151 15.45 -22.88 6.10
C LYS A 151 13.99 -22.50 6.24
N VAL A 152 13.55 -21.43 5.57
CA VAL A 152 12.14 -21.05 5.48
C VAL A 152 11.39 -22.15 4.72
N ARG A 153 10.40 -22.76 5.36
CA ARG A 153 9.59 -23.84 4.79
C ARG A 153 8.21 -23.37 4.37
N GLU A 154 7.69 -22.40 5.12
CA GLU A 154 6.36 -21.85 4.89
C GLU A 154 6.26 -20.42 5.38
N ARG A 155 5.21 -19.73 4.97
CA ARG A 155 4.81 -18.43 5.50
C ARG A 155 3.35 -18.55 5.93
N ILE A 156 3.08 -18.22 7.17
CA ILE A 156 1.72 -18.24 7.72
C ILE A 156 1.24 -16.82 7.95
N VAL A 157 -0.03 -16.56 7.68
CA VAL A 157 -0.67 -15.29 7.98
C VAL A 157 -1.44 -15.45 9.28
N VAL A 158 -1.10 -14.65 10.28
CA VAL A 158 -1.72 -14.69 11.61
C VAL A 158 -2.24 -13.30 11.97
N SER A 159 -3.21 -13.23 12.87
CA SER A 159 -3.65 -11.95 13.42
C SER A 159 -2.50 -11.27 14.15
N ALA A 160 -2.41 -9.93 14.06
CA ALA A 160 -1.34 -9.17 14.70
C ALA A 160 -1.40 -9.25 16.25
N ASP A 161 -2.57 -9.55 16.80
CA ASP A 161 -2.84 -9.77 18.22
C ASP A 161 -2.90 -11.25 18.62
N ALA A 162 -2.53 -12.18 17.70
CA ALA A 162 -2.54 -13.60 17.98
C ALA A 162 -1.56 -13.97 19.10
N SER A 163 -2.01 -14.80 20.04
CA SER A 163 -1.14 -15.33 21.09
C SER A 163 -0.09 -16.28 20.50
N VAL A 164 1.03 -16.44 21.21
CA VAL A 164 2.10 -17.37 20.79
C VAL A 164 1.58 -18.80 20.66
N GLU A 165 0.62 -19.17 21.50
CA GLU A 165 -0.04 -20.47 21.47
C GLU A 165 -0.85 -20.67 20.20
N ALA A 166 -1.66 -19.68 19.81
CA ALA A 166 -2.45 -19.71 18.58
C ALA A 166 -1.55 -19.77 17.32
N ILE A 167 -0.45 -19.02 17.31
CA ILE A 167 0.54 -19.06 16.23
C ILE A 167 1.18 -20.44 16.10
N LYS A 168 1.54 -21.07 17.22
CA LYS A 168 2.10 -22.43 17.24
C LYS A 168 1.09 -23.47 16.75
N GLU A 169 -0.16 -23.39 17.21
CA GLU A 169 -1.22 -24.29 16.79
C GLU A 169 -1.47 -24.20 15.28
N GLN A 170 -1.60 -22.99 14.75
CA GLN A 170 -1.79 -22.76 13.33
C GLN A 170 -0.57 -23.26 12.51
N THR A 171 0.64 -23.04 13.01
CA THR A 171 1.88 -23.51 12.36
C THR A 171 1.92 -25.03 12.29
N LEU A 172 1.58 -25.73 13.38
CA LEU A 172 1.61 -27.18 13.44
C LEU A 172 0.45 -27.84 12.70
N ALA A 173 -0.64 -27.12 12.46
CA ALA A 173 -1.77 -27.59 11.64
C ALA A 173 -1.47 -27.59 10.12
N SER A 174 -0.40 -26.91 9.69
CA SER A 174 -0.02 -26.91 8.27
C SER A 174 0.54 -28.26 7.81
N ASP A 175 -0.06 -28.83 6.77
CA ASP A 175 0.38 -30.10 6.15
C ASP A 175 1.85 -30.03 5.69
N ARG A 176 2.29 -28.87 5.21
CA ARG A 176 3.65 -28.66 4.72
C ARG A 176 4.67 -28.71 5.84
N ILE A 177 4.33 -28.17 7.00
CA ILE A 177 5.18 -28.21 8.20
C ILE A 177 5.19 -29.62 8.78
N GLN A 178 4.05 -30.27 8.89
CA GLN A 178 3.94 -31.65 9.37
C GLN A 178 4.80 -32.60 8.51
N THR A 179 4.72 -32.49 7.19
CA THR A 179 5.54 -33.28 6.27
C THR A 179 7.04 -33.01 6.52
N CYS A 180 7.45 -31.76 6.68
CA CYS A 180 8.85 -31.44 6.95
C CYS A 180 9.33 -32.02 8.30
N LEU A 181 8.48 -32.04 9.33
CA LEU A 181 8.85 -32.57 10.65
C LEU A 181 9.01 -34.10 10.61
N LEU A 182 8.18 -34.81 9.83
CA LEU A 182 8.31 -36.27 9.67
C LEU A 182 9.61 -36.69 8.99
N TYR A 183 10.15 -35.89 8.07
CA TYR A 183 11.40 -36.18 7.35
C TYR A 183 12.67 -35.65 8.04
N THR A 184 12.56 -34.97 9.17
CA THR A 184 13.73 -34.42 9.91
C THR A 184 14.02 -35.19 11.22
N SER A 185 13.41 -36.35 11.42
CA SER A 185 13.60 -37.20 12.61
C SER A 185 14.74 -38.25 12.45
N ASP A 186 15.70 -38.03 11.54
CA ASP A 186 16.94 -38.80 11.46
C ASP A 186 18.16 -37.91 11.68
#